data_22930df00fa4e3e7d5cef0ccb5df22a9
#
_entry.id   22930df00fa4e3e7d5cef0ccb5df22a9
#
_cell.length_a   1.000
_cell.length_b   1.000
_cell.length_c   1.000
_cell.angle_alpha   90.00
_cell.angle_beta   90.00
_cell.angle_gamma   90.00
#
_symmetry.space_group_name_H-M   'P 1'
#
loop_
_entity.id
_entity.type
_entity.pdbx_description
1 polymer ?
#
loop_
_entity_poly.entity_id
_entity_poly.type
_entity_poly.pdbx_seq_one_letter_code
_entity_poly.pdbx_strand_id
1 'polypeptide(L)'
;KLIKFIAEELSNNKIIAYTEGPCEVGPRALGHRSILMNPSITNGKNYINEKVKHREWXRPFGGSCINTDIFENYSFSNLDYYMLRNFKIKEEXRNKLNAICHVDNSTRMQVLYNEEENLYKIIKEFYNITGIPAILNTSFNIAGKPIANYKEHIFEAFKEITNVDYLVYNGEIYIKKIIDNEIKIVKF
;
A
#
# COMPACT_ATOMS: atom_id res chain seq x y z
N LYS A 1 15.67 10.92 -0.93
CA LYS A 1 15.42 10.97 -2.36
C LYS A 1 14.43 9.89 -2.77
N LEU A 2 14.67 8.64 -2.39
CA LEU A 2 13.73 7.54 -2.66
C LEU A 2 12.37 7.78 -2.04
N ILE A 3 12.35 8.21 -0.78
CA ILE A 3 11.11 8.46 -0.05
C ILE A 3 10.25 9.49 -0.79
N LYS A 4 10.87 10.60 -1.21
CA LYS A 4 10.13 11.64 -1.93
C LYS A 4 9.61 11.14 -3.27
N PHE A 5 10.40 10.35 -3.99
CA PHE A 5 9.95 9.78 -5.26
C PHE A 5 8.71 8.92 -5.05
N ILE A 6 8.76 8.02 -4.05
CA ILE A 6 7.62 7.14 -3.78
C ILE A 6 6.38 7.97 -3.46
N ALA A 7 6.51 8.96 -2.58
CA ALA A 7 5.37 9.78 -2.18
C ALA A 7 4.79 10.55 -3.34
N GLU A 8 5.65 11.12 -4.20
CA GLU A 8 5.20 11.86 -5.37
C GLU A 8 4.45 10.96 -6.34
N GLU A 9 4.99 9.76 -6.59
CA GLU A 9 4.34 8.84 -7.53
C GLU A 9 3.01 8.33 -6.99
N LEU A 10 2.92 8.09 -5.67
CA LEU A 10 1.64 7.75 -5.06
C LEU A 10 0.64 8.89 -5.23
N SER A 11 1.08 10.14 -5.07
CA SER A 11 0.20 11.29 -5.26
C SER A 11 -0.25 11.43 -6.70
N ASN A 12 0.52 10.90 -7.65
CA ASN A 12 0.17 10.87 -9.07
C ASN A 12 -0.61 9.60 -9.43
N ASN A 13 -1.12 8.90 -8.42
CA ASN A 13 -1.99 7.73 -8.56
C ASN A 13 -1.28 6.52 -9.14
N LYS A 14 0.04 6.45 -9.01
CA LYS A 14 0.78 5.26 -9.38
C LYS A 14 0.66 4.21 -8.27
N ILE A 15 0.80 2.96 -8.66
CA ILE A 15 0.71 1.83 -7.75
C ILE A 15 2.11 1.24 -7.60
N ILE A 16 2.56 1.05 -6.37
CA ILE A 16 3.94 0.68 -6.08
C ILE A 16 3.97 -0.62 -5.28
N ALA A 17 4.72 -1.59 -5.79
CA ALA A 17 5.09 -2.78 -5.02
C ALA A 17 6.30 -2.39 -4.18
N TYR A 18 6.12 -2.34 -2.87
CA TYR A 18 7.14 -1.86 -1.95
C TYR A 18 7.67 -3.01 -1.11
N THR A 19 8.97 -3.24 -1.18
CA THR A 19 9.62 -4.26 -0.36
C THR A 19 10.74 -3.64 0.46
N GLU A 20 10.94 -4.19 1.65
CA GLU A 20 11.96 -3.70 2.56
C GLU A 20 12.31 -4.81 3.54
N GLY A 21 13.60 -5.15 3.65
CA GLY A 21 14.07 -6.12 4.62
C GLY A 21 13.38 -7.46 4.53
N PRO A 22 13.33 -8.20 5.64
CA PRO A 22 12.68 -9.52 5.64
C PRO A 22 11.16 -9.39 5.54
N CYS A 23 10.54 -10.47 5.07
CA CYS A 23 9.10 -10.55 4.96
C CYS A 23 8.43 -10.50 6.33
N GLU A 24 7.20 -9.98 6.36
CA GLU A 24 6.41 -9.98 7.59
C GLU A 24 6.13 -11.40 8.05
N VAL A 25 6.01 -11.56 9.36
CA VAL A 25 5.49 -12.78 9.97
C VAL A 25 4.00 -12.53 10.25
N GLY A 26 3.15 -13.32 9.62
CA GLY A 26 1.70 -13.17 9.81
C GLY A 26 0.99 -12.82 8.52
N PRO A 27 -0.33 -12.65 8.60
CA PRO A 27 -1.16 -12.56 7.40
C PRO A 27 -1.30 -11.16 6.79
N ARG A 28 -0.72 -10.13 7.40
CA ARG A 28 -0.92 -8.75 6.95
C ARG A 28 0.36 -8.16 6.39
N ALA A 29 0.23 -7.35 5.35
CA ALA A 29 1.34 -6.56 4.83
C ALA A 29 1.50 -5.33 5.71
N LEU A 30 2.69 -5.15 6.27
CA LEU A 30 2.97 -4.08 7.22
C LEU A 30 4.12 -3.20 6.75
N GLY A 31 4.37 -3.17 5.43
CA GLY A 31 5.38 -2.32 4.84
C GLY A 31 6.64 -3.05 4.41
N HIS A 32 6.65 -4.38 4.47
CA HIS A 32 7.81 -5.16 4.03
C HIS A 32 7.56 -5.85 2.70
N ARG A 33 6.33 -6.26 2.44
CA ARG A 33 5.93 -6.84 1.15
C ARG A 33 4.54 -6.30 0.84
N SER A 34 4.48 -5.07 0.36
CA SER A 34 3.24 -4.32 0.26
C SER A 34 2.99 -3.82 -1.15
N ILE A 35 1.73 -3.68 -1.49
CA ILE A 35 1.29 -2.85 -2.62
C ILE A 35 0.68 -1.60 -2.01
N LEU A 36 1.18 -0.44 -2.43
CA LEU A 36 0.80 0.86 -1.91
C LEU A 36 0.07 1.66 -2.98
N MET A 37 -0.95 2.41 -2.56
CA MET A 37 -1.72 3.25 -3.48
C MET A 37 -2.33 4.42 -2.73
N ASN A 38 -2.58 5.50 -3.46
CA ASN A 38 -3.31 6.66 -2.96
C ASN A 38 -4.74 6.22 -2.58
N PRO A 39 -5.15 6.39 -1.33
CA PRO A 39 -6.46 5.89 -0.91
C PRO A 39 -7.64 6.75 -1.38
N SER A 40 -7.39 7.93 -1.96
CA SER A 40 -8.47 8.84 -2.35
C SER A 40 -9.02 8.55 -3.74
N ILE A 41 -8.40 7.62 -4.49
CA ILE A 41 -8.81 7.34 -5.87
C ILE A 41 -10.26 6.85 -5.89
N THR A 42 -11.09 7.51 -6.69
CA THR A 42 -12.47 7.08 -6.88
C THR A 42 -12.49 5.70 -7.51
N ASN A 43 -13.28 4.79 -6.95
CA ASN A 43 -13.31 3.38 -7.36
C ASN A 43 -11.97 2.67 -7.20
N GLY A 44 -11.07 3.22 -6.36
CA GLY A 44 -9.75 2.61 -6.18
C GLY A 44 -9.82 1.20 -5.67
N LYS A 45 -10.76 0.91 -4.75
CA LYS A 45 -10.93 -0.45 -4.24
C LYS A 45 -11.26 -1.41 -5.37
N ASN A 46 -12.21 -1.04 -6.22
CA ASN A 46 -12.60 -1.90 -7.34
C ASN A 46 -11.44 -2.08 -8.31
N TYR A 47 -10.71 -1.01 -8.59
CA TYR A 47 -9.56 -1.09 -9.49
C TYR A 47 -8.52 -2.08 -8.97
N ILE A 48 -8.15 -1.98 -7.69
CA ILE A 48 -7.15 -2.88 -7.13
C ILE A 48 -7.66 -4.32 -7.15
N ASN A 49 -8.91 -4.54 -6.76
CA ASN A 49 -9.45 -5.90 -6.76
C ASN A 49 -9.49 -6.50 -8.15
N GLU A 50 -9.93 -5.73 -9.13
CA GLU A 50 -10.13 -6.25 -10.49
C GLU A 50 -8.81 -6.33 -11.27
N LYS A 51 -8.03 -5.25 -11.25
CA LYS A 51 -6.90 -5.10 -12.17
C LYS A 51 -5.56 -5.52 -11.58
N VAL A 52 -5.45 -5.56 -10.27
CA VAL A 52 -4.18 -5.90 -9.63
C VAL A 52 -4.25 -7.24 -8.90
N LYS A 53 -5.26 -7.41 -8.07
CA LYS A 53 -5.39 -8.63 -7.26
C LYS A 53 -6.21 -9.73 -7.95
N HIS A 54 -7.00 -9.39 -8.97
CA HIS A 54 -7.82 -10.35 -9.73
C HIS A 54 -8.73 -11.16 -8.81
N ARG A 55 -9.51 -10.47 -7.99
CA ARG A 55 -10.41 -11.11 -7.03
C ARG A 55 -11.70 -10.30 -6.92
N GLU A 56 -12.64 -10.79 -6.11
CA GLU A 56 -13.98 -10.21 -6.00
C GLU A 56 -13.90 -8.74 -5.61
N TRP A 57 -14.76 -7.95 -6.26
CA TRP A 57 -14.77 -6.51 -6.04
C TRP A 57 -15.03 -6.07 -4.59
N UNK A 58 -15.39 -6.87 -3.82
CA UNK A 58 -15.75 -6.59 -2.67
C UNK A 58 -14.89 -6.64 -1.62
N ARG A 59 -13.96 -7.24 -2.01
CA ARG A 59 -13.00 -7.50 -0.92
C ARG A 59 -12.45 -6.17 -0.37
N PRO A 60 -12.51 -6.00 0.95
CA PRO A 60 -12.02 -4.74 1.51
C PRO A 60 -10.50 -4.68 1.57
N PHE A 61 -9.97 -3.46 1.60
CA PHE A 61 -8.55 -3.19 1.81
C PHE A 61 -8.36 -2.39 3.08
N GLY A 62 -7.19 -2.56 3.70
CA GLY A 62 -6.76 -1.71 4.80
C GLY A 62 -5.74 -0.70 4.33
N GLY A 63 -5.23 0.05 5.29
CA GLY A 63 -4.23 1.05 5.00
C GLY A 63 -3.23 1.19 6.12
N SER A 64 -2.36 2.17 5.96
CA SER A 64 -1.39 2.55 6.98
C SER A 64 -1.49 4.06 7.18
N CYS A 65 -1.44 4.51 8.41
CA CYS A 65 -1.58 5.94 8.72
C CYS A 65 -0.57 6.39 9.76
N ILE A 66 -0.36 7.72 9.79
CA ILE A 66 0.52 8.34 10.77
C ILE A 66 -0.22 9.31 11.69
N ASN A 67 -1.54 9.43 11.54
CA ASN A 67 -2.33 10.35 12.35
C ASN A 67 -3.69 9.70 12.61
N THR A 68 -4.03 9.58 13.90
CA THR A 68 -5.25 8.92 14.32
C THR A 68 -6.43 9.88 14.47
N ASP A 69 -6.23 11.17 14.20
CA ASP A 69 -7.34 12.13 14.23
C ASP A 69 -8.38 11.85 13.16
N ILE A 70 -8.06 10.97 12.20
CA ILE A 70 -9.01 10.57 11.16
C ILE A 70 -10.07 9.59 11.68
N PHE A 71 -9.91 9.06 12.89
CA PHE A 71 -10.82 8.05 13.44
C PHE A 71 -11.75 8.65 14.49
N GLU A 72 -12.97 8.11 14.54
CA GLU A 72 -13.89 8.41 15.62
C GLU A 72 -13.47 7.64 16.87
N ASN A 73 -13.50 8.33 18.03
CA ASN A 73 -13.33 7.68 19.33
C ASN A 73 -12.08 6.79 19.40
N TYR A 74 -10.99 7.25 18.83
CA TYR A 74 -9.76 6.45 18.84
C TYR A 74 -9.20 6.37 20.25
N SER A 75 -8.72 5.17 20.62
CA SER A 75 -7.94 4.97 21.83
C SER A 75 -6.72 4.11 21.47
N PHE A 76 -5.58 4.46 22.02
CA PHE A 76 -4.32 3.83 21.69
C PHE A 76 -4.28 2.34 22.05
N SER A 77 -3.64 1.56 21.19
CA SER A 77 -3.31 0.16 21.49
C SER A 77 -2.05 -0.22 20.71
N ASN A 78 -1.17 -0.96 21.36
CA ASN A 78 0.02 -1.49 20.69
C ASN A 78 -0.34 -2.38 19.50
N LEU A 79 -1.54 -2.96 19.53
CA LEU A 79 -1.98 -3.88 18.48
C LEU A 79 -2.29 -3.15 17.16
N ASP A 80 -2.42 -1.84 17.21
CA ASP A 80 -2.79 -1.07 16.01
C ASP A 80 -1.72 -1.12 14.93
N TYR A 81 -0.46 -1.34 15.32
CA TYR A 81 0.60 -1.50 14.34
C TYR A 81 0.38 -2.71 13.42
N TYR A 82 -0.38 -3.71 13.90
CA TYR A 82 -0.52 -4.98 13.20
C TYR A 82 -1.83 -5.14 12.45
N MET A 83 -2.57 -4.04 12.25
CA MET A 83 -3.86 -4.08 11.53
C MET A 83 -4.86 -5.03 12.17
N LEU A 84 -4.91 -5.05 13.50
CA LEU A 84 -5.77 -6.01 14.20
C LEU A 84 -7.11 -5.42 14.63
N ARG A 85 -7.33 -4.12 14.42
CA ARG A 85 -8.59 -3.48 14.80
C ARG A 85 -9.18 -2.71 13.63
N ASN A 86 -10.49 -2.60 13.65
CA ASN A 86 -11.23 -1.74 12.74
C ASN A 86 -11.54 -0.42 13.44
N PHE A 87 -11.51 0.65 12.68
CA PHE A 87 -11.77 2.00 13.17
C PHE A 87 -12.84 2.64 12.30
N LYS A 88 -13.76 3.36 12.93
CA LYS A 88 -14.70 4.20 12.19
C LYS A 88 -13.96 5.45 11.70
N ILE A 89 -14.17 5.78 10.45
CA ILE A 89 -13.53 6.95 9.84
C ILE A 89 -14.48 8.14 10.01
N LYS A 90 -13.93 9.26 10.49
CA LYS A 90 -14.72 10.49 10.60
C LYS A 90 -15.27 10.88 9.23
N GLU A 91 -16.45 11.44 9.23
CA GLU A 91 -17.19 11.75 8.01
C GLU A 91 -16.35 12.53 7.02
N GLU A 92 -15.67 13.56 7.49
CA GLU A 92 -14.86 14.40 6.64
C GLU A 92 -13.63 13.72 6.01
N UNK A 93 -13.18 12.59 6.40
CA UNK A 93 -12.21 11.90 5.95
C UNK A 93 -12.53 10.89 5.07
N ARG A 94 -13.76 10.59 4.89
CA ARG A 94 -14.12 9.39 4.11
C ARG A 94 -13.79 9.53 2.63
N ASN A 95 -14.00 10.69 2.09
CA ASN A 95 -13.66 10.92 0.68
C ASN A 95 -12.17 10.79 0.42
N LYS A 96 -11.37 11.24 1.38
CA LYS A 96 -9.91 11.13 1.25
C LYS A 96 -9.41 9.71 1.39
N LEU A 97 -10.21 8.84 2.00
CA LEU A 97 -9.84 7.44 2.26
C LEU A 97 -10.76 6.47 1.52
N ASN A 98 -11.27 6.90 0.39
CA ASN A 98 -12.32 6.23 -0.34
C ASN A 98 -11.99 4.75 -0.62
N ALA A 99 -10.77 4.46 -1.03
CA ALA A 99 -10.40 3.09 -1.42
C ALA A 99 -10.26 2.14 -0.23
N ILE A 100 -10.13 2.69 0.99
CA ILE A 100 -9.98 1.87 2.20
C ILE A 100 -11.12 2.09 3.20
N CYS A 101 -12.11 2.87 2.83
CA CYS A 101 -13.30 3.09 3.65
C CYS A 101 -14.36 2.06 3.25
N HIS A 102 -14.74 1.20 4.19
CA HIS A 102 -15.69 0.14 3.92
C HIS A 102 -17.11 0.67 3.92
N VAL A 103 -18.07 -0.17 3.54
CA VAL A 103 -19.46 0.27 3.41
C VAL A 103 -20.07 0.75 4.74
N ASP A 104 -19.54 0.23 5.85
CA ASP A 104 -19.99 0.66 7.19
C ASP A 104 -19.15 1.81 7.73
N ASN A 105 -18.37 2.46 6.87
CA ASN A 105 -17.50 3.59 7.21
C ASN A 105 -16.34 3.21 8.13
N SER A 106 -16.01 1.94 8.18
CA SER A 106 -14.84 1.50 8.96
C SER A 106 -13.68 1.17 8.04
N THR A 107 -12.52 1.05 8.63
CA THR A 107 -11.32 0.63 7.94
C THR A 107 -10.45 -0.17 8.90
N ARG A 108 -9.65 -1.10 8.35
CA ARG A 108 -8.60 -1.77 9.10
C ARG A 108 -7.30 -1.04 8.80
N MET A 109 -6.63 -0.57 9.85
CA MET A 109 -5.51 0.36 9.66
C MET A 109 -4.31 -0.04 10.50
N GLN A 110 -3.14 -0.02 9.88
CA GLN A 110 -1.88 -0.04 10.59
C GLN A 110 -1.58 1.38 11.04
N VAL A 111 -1.38 1.59 12.34
CA VAL A 111 -1.05 2.91 12.86
C VAL A 111 0.44 2.93 13.16
N LEU A 112 1.15 3.85 12.54
CA LEU A 112 2.61 3.98 12.67
C LEU A 112 2.93 5.14 13.61
N TYR A 113 3.76 4.86 14.61
CA TYR A 113 4.19 5.86 15.59
C TYR A 113 5.69 6.16 15.49
N ASN A 114 6.47 5.24 14.92
CA ASN A 114 7.92 5.40 14.87
C ASN A 114 8.30 6.19 13.62
N GLU A 115 8.71 7.43 13.84
CA GLU A 115 9.04 8.34 12.74
C GLU A 115 10.28 7.92 11.97
N GLU A 116 11.04 6.95 12.50
CA GLU A 116 12.24 6.48 11.81
C GLU A 116 11.94 5.38 10.79
N GLU A 117 10.74 4.79 10.82
CA GLU A 117 10.37 3.79 9.84
C GLU A 117 10.21 4.41 8.46
N ASN A 118 10.68 3.71 7.44
CA ASN A 118 10.57 4.22 6.08
C ASN A 118 9.12 4.40 5.64
N LEU A 119 8.25 3.47 6.04
CA LEU A 119 6.83 3.62 5.69
C LEU A 119 6.23 4.87 6.31
N TYR A 120 6.59 5.19 7.56
CA TYR A 120 6.17 6.44 8.19
C TYR A 120 6.63 7.63 7.35
N LYS A 121 7.90 7.62 6.94
CA LYS A 121 8.47 8.72 6.16
C LYS A 121 7.76 8.88 4.82
N ILE A 122 7.42 7.76 4.18
CA ILE A 122 6.68 7.81 2.92
C ILE A 122 5.32 8.47 3.11
N ILE A 123 4.59 8.05 4.16
CA ILE A 123 3.27 8.61 4.42
C ILE A 123 3.37 10.08 4.81
N LYS A 124 4.41 10.46 5.56
CA LYS A 124 4.61 11.85 5.95
C LYS A 124 4.81 12.73 4.72
N GLU A 125 5.65 12.29 3.77
CA GLU A 125 5.83 13.04 2.53
C GLU A 125 4.56 13.06 1.70
N PHE A 126 3.84 11.96 1.64
CA PHE A 126 2.56 11.91 0.95
C PHE A 126 1.56 12.88 1.59
N TYR A 127 1.56 12.95 2.91
CA TYR A 127 0.72 13.88 3.64
C TYR A 127 1.08 15.34 3.31
N ASN A 128 2.38 15.62 3.22
CA ASN A 128 2.83 16.96 2.87
C ASN A 128 2.34 17.38 1.48
N ILE A 129 2.25 16.42 0.55
CA ILE A 129 1.81 16.70 -0.81
C ILE A 129 0.29 16.77 -0.91
N THR A 130 -0.42 15.85 -0.27
CA THR A 130 -1.85 15.63 -0.53
C THR A 130 -2.76 16.08 0.60
N GLY A 131 -2.24 16.23 1.81
CA GLY A 131 -3.06 16.47 2.99
C GLY A 131 -3.71 15.19 3.53
N ILE A 132 -3.35 14.02 3.02
CA ILE A 132 -3.92 12.75 3.44
C ILE A 132 -2.88 12.00 4.28
N PRO A 133 -3.17 11.70 5.56
CA PRO A 133 -2.18 11.08 6.45
C PRO A 133 -2.19 9.54 6.41
N ALA A 134 -2.59 8.96 5.30
CA ALA A 134 -2.72 7.51 5.18
C ALA A 134 -2.56 7.09 3.72
N ILE A 135 -2.19 5.82 3.53
CA ILE A 135 -2.12 5.21 2.20
C ILE A 135 -2.80 3.84 2.26
N LEU A 136 -3.29 3.36 1.12
CA LEU A 136 -3.75 1.98 0.99
C LEU A 136 -2.52 1.07 1.06
N ASN A 137 -2.63 -0.02 1.81
CA ASN A 137 -1.55 -0.99 2.00
C ASN A 137 -2.13 -2.40 1.98
N THR A 138 -1.78 -3.17 0.96
CA THR A 138 -2.21 -4.56 0.85
C THR A 138 -1.02 -5.45 0.52
N SER A 139 -1.19 -6.75 0.64
CA SER A 139 -0.09 -7.69 0.46
C SER A 139 0.41 -7.71 -0.98
N PHE A 140 1.72 -7.84 -1.13
CA PHE A 140 2.35 -8.00 -2.44
C PHE A 140 2.48 -9.48 -2.74
N ASN A 141 1.50 -10.01 -3.45
CA ASN A 141 1.47 -11.40 -3.87
C ASN A 141 0.57 -11.54 -5.09
N ILE A 142 0.79 -12.62 -5.83
CA ILE A 142 -0.08 -12.97 -6.95
C ILE A 142 -1.27 -13.75 -6.40
N ALA A 143 -2.44 -13.58 -7.03
CA ALA A 143 -3.64 -14.25 -6.60
C ALA A 143 -3.39 -15.76 -6.46
N GLY A 144 -3.75 -16.32 -5.32
CA GLY A 144 -3.58 -17.73 -5.05
C GLY A 144 -2.19 -18.17 -4.65
N LYS A 145 -1.25 -17.23 -4.54
CA LYS A 145 0.12 -17.55 -4.15
C LYS A 145 0.50 -16.85 -2.85
N PRO A 146 1.46 -17.37 -2.11
CA PRO A 146 1.90 -16.71 -0.88
C PRO A 146 2.62 -15.39 -1.15
N ILE A 147 2.82 -14.63 -0.10
CA ILE A 147 3.55 -13.36 -0.19
C ILE A 147 4.96 -13.62 -0.70
N ALA A 148 5.43 -12.78 -1.62
CA ALA A 148 6.76 -12.92 -2.21
C ALA A 148 7.82 -12.73 -1.13
N ASN A 149 8.71 -13.70 -0.97
CA ASN A 149 9.67 -13.70 0.13
C ASN A 149 11.10 -13.44 -0.33
N TYR A 150 11.57 -14.16 -1.34
CA TYR A 150 12.94 -14.06 -1.80
C TYR A 150 13.03 -13.18 -3.04
N LYS A 151 14.25 -12.71 -3.35
CA LYS A 151 14.48 -11.82 -4.48
C LYS A 151 13.86 -12.35 -5.77
N GLU A 152 14.10 -13.62 -6.07
CA GLU A 152 13.58 -14.22 -7.29
C GLU A 152 12.05 -14.19 -7.33
N HIS A 153 11.43 -14.49 -6.19
CA HIS A 153 9.97 -14.46 -6.08
C HIS A 153 9.43 -13.04 -6.19
N ILE A 154 10.15 -12.08 -5.63
CA ILE A 154 9.74 -10.67 -5.70
C ILE A 154 9.74 -10.19 -7.14
N PHE A 155 10.81 -10.46 -7.86
CA PHE A 155 10.92 -10.01 -9.25
C PHE A 155 9.93 -10.73 -10.14
N GLU A 156 9.75 -12.05 -9.93
CA GLU A 156 8.75 -12.79 -10.69
C GLU A 156 7.34 -12.29 -10.42
N ALA A 157 7.02 -12.02 -9.15
CA ALA A 157 5.70 -11.49 -8.79
C ALA A 157 5.46 -10.13 -9.45
N PHE A 158 6.49 -9.27 -9.46
CA PHE A 158 6.35 -7.97 -10.10
C PHE A 158 6.16 -8.12 -11.61
N LYS A 159 6.88 -9.06 -12.21
CA LYS A 159 6.74 -9.31 -13.65
C LYS A 159 5.33 -9.78 -14.01
N GLU A 160 4.76 -10.65 -13.17
CA GLU A 160 3.44 -11.25 -13.44
C GLU A 160 2.27 -10.34 -13.08
N ILE A 161 2.42 -9.53 -12.03
CA ILE A 161 1.31 -8.72 -11.56
C ILE A 161 1.05 -7.58 -12.55
N THR A 162 -0.22 -7.37 -12.90
CA THR A 162 -0.56 -6.32 -13.85
C THR A 162 -0.89 -5.02 -13.14
N ASN A 163 -0.66 -3.91 -13.84
CA ASN A 163 -1.08 -2.57 -13.40
C ASN A 163 -0.40 -2.08 -12.13
N VAL A 164 0.78 -2.62 -11.83
CA VAL A 164 1.66 -2.08 -10.80
C VAL A 164 2.82 -1.39 -11.51
N ASP A 165 3.04 -0.12 -11.19
CA ASP A 165 3.91 0.74 -11.98
C ASP A 165 5.38 0.60 -11.62
N TYR A 166 5.68 0.44 -10.33
CA TYR A 166 7.06 0.41 -9.84
C TYR A 166 7.22 -0.71 -8.83
N LEU A 167 8.44 -1.26 -8.79
CA LEU A 167 8.88 -2.13 -7.70
C LEU A 167 10.01 -1.42 -6.98
N VAL A 168 9.92 -1.36 -5.65
CA VAL A 168 11.03 -0.92 -4.81
C VAL A 168 11.64 -2.15 -4.16
N TYR A 169 12.91 -2.40 -4.44
CA TYR A 169 13.62 -3.52 -3.89
C TYR A 169 15.03 -3.07 -3.50
N ASN A 170 15.38 -3.34 -2.26
CA ASN A 170 16.71 -3.04 -1.73
C ASN A 170 17.12 -1.58 -1.97
N GLY A 171 16.16 -0.65 -1.80
CA GLY A 171 16.42 0.76 -1.97
C GLY A 171 16.48 1.25 -3.40
N GLU A 172 16.22 0.39 -4.37
CA GLU A 172 16.26 0.72 -5.79
C GLU A 172 14.88 0.60 -6.39
N ILE A 173 14.66 1.32 -7.49
CA ILE A 173 13.37 1.36 -8.18
C ILE A 173 13.50 0.60 -9.49
N TYR A 174 12.50 -0.22 -9.79
CA TYR A 174 12.45 -1.02 -11.02
C TYR A 174 11.13 -0.79 -11.74
N ILE A 175 11.18 -0.87 -13.07
CA ILE A 175 9.99 -0.79 -13.92
C ILE A 175 9.97 -1.98 -14.87
N LYS A 176 8.82 -2.17 -15.51
CA LYS A 176 8.68 -3.18 -16.55
C LYS A 176 8.76 -2.50 -17.91
N LYS A 177 9.48 -3.13 -18.83
CA LYS A 177 9.54 -2.69 -20.23
C LYS A 177 9.32 -3.89 -21.14
N ILE A 178 8.81 -3.63 -22.32
CA ILE A 178 8.69 -4.67 -23.35
C ILE A 178 9.91 -4.55 -24.27
N ILE A 179 10.74 -5.58 -24.28
CA ILE A 179 11.94 -5.64 -25.09
C ILE A 179 11.90 -6.96 -25.86
N ASP A 180 11.94 -6.89 -27.19
CA ASP A 180 11.86 -8.07 -28.06
C ASP A 180 10.63 -8.93 -27.74
N ASN A 181 9.47 -8.26 -27.55
CA ASN A 181 8.18 -8.88 -27.29
C ASN A 181 8.14 -9.64 -25.96
N GLU A 182 9.04 -9.33 -25.04
CA GLU A 182 9.06 -9.93 -23.70
C GLU A 182 9.05 -8.84 -22.65
N ILE A 183 8.40 -9.13 -21.53
CA ILE A 183 8.42 -8.22 -20.38
C ILE A 183 9.77 -8.39 -19.67
N LYS A 184 10.50 -7.29 -19.55
CA LYS A 184 11.77 -7.26 -18.82
C LYS A 184 11.66 -6.27 -17.67
N ILE A 185 12.26 -6.61 -16.54
CA ILE A 185 12.36 -5.71 -15.39
C ILE A 185 13.70 -5.01 -15.47
N VAL A 186 13.66 -3.68 -15.47
CA VAL A 186 14.88 -2.87 -15.55
C VAL A 186 14.90 -1.87 -14.41
N LYS A 187 16.12 -1.55 -13.99
CA LYS A 187 16.29 -0.53 -12.95
C LYS A 187 15.95 0.84 -13.53
N PHE A 188 15.19 1.60 -12.78
CA PHE A 188 14.72 2.93 -13.19
C PHE A 188 15.73 4.01 -12.83
#